data_8c3bba06a39f88373cff837e322c579d
#
_entry.id   8c3bba06a39f88373cff837e322c579d
#
_cell.length_a   1.000
_cell.length_b   1.000
_cell.length_c   1.000
_cell.angle_alpha   90.00
_cell.angle_beta   90.00
_cell.angle_gamma   90.00
#
_symmetry.space_group_name_H-M   'P 1'
#
loop_
_entity.id
_entity.type
_entity.pdbx_description
1 polymer ?
#
loop_
_entity_poly.entity_id
_entity_poly.type
_entity_poly.pdbx_seq_one_letter_code
_entity_poly.pdbx_strand_id
1 'polypeptide(L)'
;EIMPSLVGSEMCIRDRSKGRYHIVSSEQMKKRPMKDLLVSLEKLGAHIEYDENEYHFPFTIGNTGEYADTVDINVDKSSQFLSALLISAIVMEKNFTINVTGTHGMAYVEMTRLMMKQFGLDVMQDKKNNSFIIPKKAAYESLDYDIEPDVSAACYFYAMSPLLHVKSKVMGVHQNSLQGDVAFLDVLADMGCTISDEADGIVCMPPKNAHIHGGSWDLSTFSDQALTLAAIAPFANAPVGIEGISHIRLQECDRINAIEENLTELGVRVEEIENGLKIYPAERIKPCKIKTYDD
;
A
#
# COMPACT_ATOMS: atom_id res chain seq x y z
N GLU A 1 -3.19 21.19 -0.47
CA GLU A 1 -2.45 20.09 -1.11
C GLU A 1 -3.21 18.81 -0.90
N ILE A 2 -3.62 18.16 -1.98
CA ILE A 2 -4.34 16.89 -1.91
C ILE A 2 -3.28 15.79 -1.85
N MET A 3 -3.31 14.98 -0.82
CA MET A 3 -2.37 13.87 -0.68
C MET A 3 -2.51 12.89 -1.87
N PRO A 4 -1.41 12.42 -2.47
CA PRO A 4 -1.43 11.57 -3.66
C PRO A 4 -2.27 10.29 -3.50
N SER A 5 -2.35 9.75 -2.28
CA SER A 5 -3.09 8.53 -1.96
C SER A 5 -4.62 8.66 -2.07
N LEU A 6 -5.16 9.88 -2.02
CA LEU A 6 -6.60 10.14 -2.08
C LEU A 6 -7.10 10.49 -3.50
N VAL A 7 -6.19 10.70 -4.45
CA VAL A 7 -6.54 11.18 -5.80
C VAL A 7 -7.59 10.29 -6.49
N GLY A 8 -7.46 8.96 -6.38
CA GLY A 8 -8.42 8.04 -6.97
C GLY A 8 -9.82 8.18 -6.39
N SER A 9 -9.95 8.21 -5.07
CA SER A 9 -11.25 8.35 -4.35
C SER A 9 -11.90 9.70 -4.62
N GLU A 10 -11.13 10.77 -4.59
CA GLU A 10 -11.64 12.12 -4.90
C GLU A 10 -12.10 12.24 -6.34
N MET A 11 -11.39 11.65 -7.29
CA MET A 11 -11.81 11.64 -8.69
C MET A 11 -13.14 10.93 -8.87
N CYS A 12 -13.32 9.76 -8.25
CA CYS A 12 -14.58 9.01 -8.30
C CYS A 12 -15.75 9.79 -7.67
N ILE A 13 -15.55 10.47 -6.54
CA ILE A 13 -16.55 11.33 -5.91
C ILE A 13 -16.92 12.52 -6.81
N ARG A 14 -15.93 13.16 -7.42
CA ARG A 14 -16.13 14.31 -8.32
C ARG A 14 -16.79 13.91 -9.62
N ASP A 15 -16.47 12.74 -10.14
CA ASP A 15 -17.11 12.20 -11.35
C ASP A 15 -18.64 12.07 -11.20
N ARG A 16 -19.12 11.79 -9.97
CA ARG A 16 -20.54 11.71 -9.66
C ARG A 16 -21.22 13.06 -9.40
N SER A 17 -20.47 14.12 -9.23
CA SER A 17 -21.04 15.47 -9.11
C SER A 17 -21.40 16.00 -10.51
N LYS A 18 -22.37 16.93 -10.58
CA LYS A 18 -22.80 17.60 -11.82
C LYS A 18 -21.80 18.69 -12.26
N GLY A 19 -20.53 18.49 -11.98
CA GLY A 19 -19.49 19.46 -12.28
C GLY A 19 -18.55 19.01 -13.40
N ARG A 20 -17.75 19.96 -13.88
CA ARG A 20 -16.61 19.74 -14.74
C ARG A 20 -15.37 20.21 -13.99
N TYR A 21 -14.38 19.35 -13.84
CA TYR A 21 -13.21 19.59 -12.99
C TYR A 21 -11.92 19.42 -13.76
N HIS A 22 -11.07 20.42 -13.74
CA HIS A 22 -9.72 20.34 -14.28
C HIS A 22 -8.78 19.86 -13.17
N ILE A 23 -8.11 18.74 -13.38
CA ILE A 23 -7.27 18.06 -12.40
C ILE A 23 -5.81 18.17 -12.84
N VAL A 24 -4.99 18.77 -11.98
CA VAL A 24 -3.54 18.92 -12.15
C VAL A 24 -2.81 18.16 -11.06
N SER A 25 -1.55 17.79 -11.32
CA SER A 25 -0.74 17.06 -10.34
C SER A 25 0.73 17.49 -10.39
N SER A 26 1.53 17.00 -9.44
CA SER A 26 2.99 17.15 -9.47
C SER A 26 3.59 16.41 -10.67
N GLU A 27 4.80 16.82 -11.08
CA GLU A 27 5.54 16.17 -12.19
C GLU A 27 5.79 14.67 -11.92
N GLN A 28 5.95 14.28 -10.66
CA GLN A 28 6.12 12.90 -10.27
C GLN A 28 4.81 12.09 -10.45
N MET A 29 3.68 12.66 -10.02
CA MET A 29 2.37 12.03 -10.17
C MET A 29 1.95 11.90 -11.63
N LYS A 30 2.37 12.79 -12.53
CA LYS A 30 2.14 12.67 -13.98
C LYS A 30 2.74 11.41 -14.58
N LYS A 31 3.80 10.86 -13.98
CA LYS A 31 4.47 9.64 -14.45
C LYS A 31 3.76 8.35 -14.03
N ARG A 32 2.87 8.41 -13.04
CA ARG A 32 2.15 7.22 -12.54
C ARG A 32 1.12 6.72 -13.55
N PRO A 33 0.98 5.40 -13.70
CA PRO A 33 0.01 4.81 -14.62
C PRO A 33 -1.42 4.98 -14.10
N MET A 34 -2.22 5.86 -14.71
CA MET A 34 -3.62 6.13 -14.33
C MET A 34 -4.64 5.44 -15.24
N LYS A 35 -4.17 4.81 -16.32
CA LYS A 35 -5.03 4.29 -17.41
C LYS A 35 -6.15 3.38 -16.89
N ASP A 36 -5.84 2.42 -16.04
CA ASP A 36 -6.83 1.42 -15.62
C ASP A 36 -8.01 2.07 -14.85
N LEU A 37 -7.73 3.07 -14.01
CA LEU A 37 -8.78 3.84 -13.33
C LEU A 37 -9.57 4.71 -14.31
N LEU A 38 -8.88 5.47 -15.17
CA LEU A 38 -9.54 6.42 -16.08
C LEU A 38 -10.44 5.71 -17.09
N VAL A 39 -10.00 4.58 -17.66
CA VAL A 39 -10.83 3.71 -18.51
C VAL A 39 -12.06 3.19 -17.76
N SER A 40 -11.90 2.83 -16.47
CA SER A 40 -13.03 2.38 -15.65
C SER A 40 -14.03 3.53 -15.41
N LEU A 41 -13.56 4.75 -15.17
CA LEU A 41 -14.40 5.93 -15.02
C LEU A 41 -15.13 6.31 -16.32
N GLU A 42 -14.46 6.22 -17.47
CA GLU A 42 -15.09 6.42 -18.79
C GLU A 42 -16.23 5.41 -19.04
N LYS A 43 -16.02 4.13 -18.71
CA LYS A 43 -17.08 3.11 -18.76
C LYS A 43 -18.23 3.41 -17.81
N LEU A 44 -17.95 4.08 -16.69
CA LEU A 44 -18.95 4.52 -15.71
C LEU A 44 -19.63 5.83 -16.11
N GLY A 45 -19.34 6.39 -17.29
CA GLY A 45 -19.99 7.57 -17.84
C GLY A 45 -19.23 8.87 -17.61
N ALA A 46 -17.97 8.81 -17.18
CA ALA A 46 -17.11 9.99 -17.18
C ALA A 46 -16.75 10.41 -18.59
N HIS A 47 -16.71 11.71 -18.84
CA HIS A 47 -16.13 12.30 -20.03
C HIS A 47 -14.80 12.95 -19.65
N ILE A 48 -13.69 12.48 -20.24
CA ILE A 48 -12.34 12.92 -19.91
C ILE A 48 -11.71 13.58 -21.14
N GLU A 49 -11.21 14.80 -20.94
CA GLU A 49 -10.46 15.56 -21.94
C GLU A 49 -9.03 15.71 -21.43
N TYR A 50 -8.07 15.13 -22.13
CA TYR A 50 -6.66 15.16 -21.76
C TYR A 50 -5.98 16.38 -22.37
N ASP A 51 -5.17 17.11 -21.57
CA ASP A 51 -4.49 18.33 -22.02
C ASP A 51 -3.25 17.98 -22.88
N GLU A 52 -2.51 16.93 -22.51
CA GLU A 52 -1.25 16.53 -23.15
C GLU A 52 -1.29 15.08 -23.62
N ASN A 53 -1.15 14.13 -22.72
CA ASN A 53 -1.08 12.71 -23.01
C ASN A 53 -2.32 11.95 -22.51
N GLU A 54 -2.86 11.06 -23.32
CA GLU A 54 -4.00 10.24 -22.94
C GLU A 54 -3.68 9.40 -21.71
N TYR A 55 -4.64 9.34 -20.76
CA TYR A 55 -4.54 8.66 -19.47
C TYR A 55 -3.46 9.21 -18.52
N HIS A 56 -3.07 10.47 -18.67
CA HIS A 56 -2.13 11.17 -17.80
C HIS A 56 -2.67 12.53 -17.38
N PHE A 57 -2.17 13.03 -16.24
CA PHE A 57 -2.40 14.41 -15.83
C PHE A 57 -1.63 15.40 -16.73
N PRO A 58 -2.13 16.63 -16.92
CA PRO A 58 -3.44 17.12 -16.45
C PRO A 58 -4.59 16.71 -17.39
N PHE A 59 -5.80 16.69 -16.85
CA PHE A 59 -7.02 16.42 -17.64
C PHE A 59 -8.25 17.07 -17.02
N THR A 60 -9.30 17.25 -17.82
CA THR A 60 -10.61 17.69 -17.35
C THR A 60 -11.58 16.51 -17.35
N ILE A 61 -12.25 16.29 -16.22
CA ILE A 61 -13.26 15.24 -16.07
C ILE A 61 -14.64 15.85 -15.83
N GLY A 62 -15.65 15.32 -16.48
CA GLY A 62 -17.05 15.66 -16.32
C GLY A 62 -17.92 14.42 -16.42
N ASN A 63 -19.20 14.56 -16.17
CA ASN A 63 -20.14 13.45 -16.10
C ASN A 63 -21.20 13.55 -17.20
N THR A 64 -21.47 12.44 -17.90
CA THR A 64 -22.52 12.35 -18.94
C THR A 64 -23.91 12.15 -18.37
N GLY A 65 -24.03 11.75 -17.09
CA GLY A 65 -25.31 11.42 -16.45
C GLY A 65 -25.79 9.98 -16.70
N GLU A 66 -25.11 9.23 -17.54
CA GLU A 66 -25.39 7.81 -17.79
C GLU A 66 -24.33 6.94 -17.09
N TYR A 67 -24.80 5.92 -16.34
CA TYR A 67 -23.91 5.09 -15.53
C TYR A 67 -24.10 3.62 -15.81
N ALA A 68 -23.01 2.92 -16.07
CA ALA A 68 -22.99 1.46 -16.07
C ALA A 68 -23.18 0.93 -14.63
N ASP A 69 -23.75 -0.26 -14.50
CA ASP A 69 -23.90 -0.99 -13.25
C ASP A 69 -22.80 -2.02 -13.00
N THR A 70 -21.87 -2.11 -13.95
CA THR A 70 -20.72 -3.05 -13.90
C THR A 70 -19.48 -2.38 -14.48
N VAL A 71 -18.33 -2.62 -13.84
CA VAL A 71 -17.03 -2.15 -14.31
C VAL A 71 -15.97 -3.22 -14.10
N ASP A 72 -14.98 -3.27 -15.00
CA ASP A 72 -13.79 -4.12 -14.86
C ASP A 72 -12.60 -3.27 -14.45
N ILE A 73 -11.77 -3.75 -13.51
CA ILE A 73 -10.54 -3.10 -13.07
C ILE A 73 -9.39 -4.09 -12.98
N ASN A 74 -8.21 -3.69 -13.47
CA ASN A 74 -6.97 -4.42 -13.26
C ASN A 74 -6.20 -3.81 -12.10
N VAL A 75 -5.79 -4.65 -11.14
CA VAL A 75 -5.08 -4.21 -9.92
C VAL A 75 -3.56 -4.45 -9.96
N ASP A 76 -3.02 -5.03 -11.04
CA ASP A 76 -1.60 -5.40 -11.09
C ASP A 76 -0.65 -4.19 -10.98
N LYS A 77 -1.12 -2.99 -11.38
CA LYS A 77 -0.34 -1.75 -11.25
C LYS A 77 -0.66 -0.97 -9.97
N SER A 78 -1.92 -1.03 -9.51
CA SER A 78 -2.35 -0.33 -8.29
C SER A 78 -3.68 -0.86 -7.80
N SER A 79 -3.70 -1.36 -6.56
CA SER A 79 -4.93 -1.74 -5.86
C SER A 79 -5.73 -0.53 -5.35
N GLN A 80 -5.12 0.65 -5.29
CA GLN A 80 -5.77 1.90 -4.85
C GLN A 80 -6.96 2.25 -5.75
N PHE A 81 -6.90 1.91 -7.05
CA PHE A 81 -7.99 2.16 -7.98
C PHE A 81 -9.24 1.36 -7.63
N LEU A 82 -9.09 0.11 -7.23
CA LEU A 82 -10.19 -0.71 -6.75
C LEU A 82 -10.77 -0.15 -5.44
N SER A 83 -9.92 0.22 -4.48
CA SER A 83 -10.37 0.87 -3.24
C SER A 83 -11.15 2.16 -3.51
N ALA A 84 -10.70 2.97 -4.46
CA ALA A 84 -11.38 4.19 -4.87
C ALA A 84 -12.79 3.90 -5.44
N LEU A 85 -12.90 2.91 -6.32
CA LEU A 85 -14.19 2.49 -6.89
C LEU A 85 -15.13 1.93 -5.81
N LEU A 86 -14.63 1.13 -4.87
CA LEU A 86 -15.40 0.61 -3.73
C LEU A 86 -15.98 1.74 -2.88
N ILE A 87 -15.13 2.66 -2.41
CA ILE A 87 -15.55 3.78 -1.54
C ILE A 87 -16.58 4.67 -2.23
N SER A 88 -16.40 4.95 -3.53
CA SER A 88 -17.30 5.82 -4.28
C SER A 88 -18.60 5.14 -4.74
N ALA A 89 -18.67 3.80 -4.69
CA ALA A 89 -19.81 3.03 -5.20
C ALA A 89 -21.14 3.29 -4.46
N ILE A 90 -21.13 3.91 -3.28
CA ILE A 90 -22.34 4.27 -2.53
C ILE A 90 -23.27 5.24 -3.29
N VAL A 91 -22.71 6.00 -4.22
CA VAL A 91 -23.49 6.94 -5.03
C VAL A 91 -24.26 6.26 -6.17
N MET A 92 -24.10 4.94 -6.34
CA MET A 92 -24.79 4.19 -7.39
C MET A 92 -26.27 3.98 -7.06
N GLU A 93 -27.13 4.25 -8.04
CA GLU A 93 -28.57 4.07 -7.90
C GLU A 93 -29.04 2.62 -8.14
N LYS A 94 -28.13 1.75 -8.59
CA LYS A 94 -28.36 0.32 -8.88
C LYS A 94 -27.38 -0.53 -8.08
N ASN A 95 -27.60 -1.84 -8.03
CA ASN A 95 -26.55 -2.76 -7.61
C ASN A 95 -25.33 -2.56 -8.51
N PHE A 96 -24.15 -2.44 -7.92
CA PHE A 96 -22.93 -2.17 -8.64
C PHE A 96 -21.96 -3.33 -8.51
N THR A 97 -21.44 -3.80 -9.62
CA THR A 97 -20.48 -4.91 -9.65
C THR A 97 -19.14 -4.44 -10.17
N ILE A 98 -18.08 -4.75 -9.45
CA ILE A 98 -16.70 -4.50 -9.86
C ILE A 98 -16.03 -5.85 -10.10
N ASN A 99 -15.71 -6.16 -11.35
CA ASN A 99 -14.93 -7.34 -11.71
C ASN A 99 -13.45 -7.00 -11.61
N VAL A 100 -12.68 -7.87 -10.97
CA VAL A 100 -11.27 -7.62 -10.70
C VAL A 100 -10.41 -8.60 -11.49
N THR A 101 -9.39 -8.09 -12.16
CA THR A 101 -8.30 -8.87 -12.74
C THR A 101 -6.99 -8.54 -12.04
N GLY A 102 -6.09 -9.53 -11.94
CA GLY A 102 -4.89 -9.40 -11.12
C GLY A 102 -5.11 -9.75 -9.66
N THR A 103 -4.05 -9.76 -8.90
CA THR A 103 -4.05 -10.17 -7.47
C THR A 103 -3.24 -9.25 -6.57
N HIS A 104 -2.63 -8.21 -7.15
CA HIS A 104 -1.73 -7.34 -6.42
C HIS A 104 -2.46 -6.44 -5.42
N GLY A 105 -1.87 -6.26 -4.24
CA GLY A 105 -2.32 -5.30 -3.23
C GLY A 105 -3.70 -5.61 -2.62
N MET A 106 -4.19 -6.84 -2.73
CA MET A 106 -5.52 -7.22 -2.22
C MET A 106 -5.65 -7.07 -0.70
N ALA A 107 -4.55 -7.06 0.05
CA ALA A 107 -4.57 -6.76 1.49
C ALA A 107 -5.07 -5.33 1.77
N TYR A 108 -4.64 -4.36 0.98
CA TYR A 108 -5.11 -2.97 1.09
C TYR A 108 -6.58 -2.80 0.68
N VAL A 109 -7.03 -3.60 -0.30
CA VAL A 109 -8.45 -3.65 -0.69
C VAL A 109 -9.29 -4.24 0.44
N GLU A 110 -8.79 -5.30 1.09
CA GLU A 110 -9.47 -5.92 2.23
C GLU A 110 -9.56 -4.94 3.42
N MET A 111 -8.50 -4.18 3.71
CA MET A 111 -8.53 -3.11 4.70
C MET A 111 -9.63 -2.09 4.38
N THR A 112 -9.73 -1.65 3.12
CA THR A 112 -10.80 -0.76 2.66
C THR A 112 -12.19 -1.37 2.91
N ARG A 113 -12.39 -2.64 2.53
CA ARG A 113 -13.65 -3.35 2.70
C ARG A 113 -14.05 -3.51 4.18
N LEU A 114 -13.08 -3.84 5.03
CA LEU A 114 -13.31 -3.97 6.46
C LEU A 114 -13.66 -2.63 7.11
N MET A 115 -13.01 -1.55 6.71
CA MET A 115 -13.35 -0.21 7.16
C MET A 115 -14.76 0.18 6.69
N MET A 116 -15.12 -0.04 5.41
CA MET A 116 -16.47 0.18 4.91
C MET A 116 -17.51 -0.56 5.74
N LYS A 117 -17.20 -1.80 6.14
CA LYS A 117 -18.08 -2.61 7.00
C LYS A 117 -18.24 -2.02 8.40
N GLN A 118 -17.20 -1.44 8.99
CA GLN A 118 -17.32 -0.73 10.27
C GLN A 118 -18.27 0.47 10.17
N PHE A 119 -18.30 1.12 9.02
CA PHE A 119 -19.25 2.20 8.72
C PHE A 119 -20.62 1.70 8.19
N GLY A 120 -20.98 0.45 8.45
CA GLY A 120 -22.31 -0.11 8.14
C GLY A 120 -22.47 -0.64 6.71
N LEU A 121 -21.45 -0.55 5.85
CA LEU A 121 -21.52 -1.00 4.46
C LEU A 121 -20.75 -2.32 4.25
N ASP A 122 -21.48 -3.44 4.23
CA ASP A 122 -20.89 -4.74 3.92
C ASP A 122 -20.91 -5.01 2.40
N VAL A 123 -19.72 -4.97 1.82
CA VAL A 123 -19.49 -5.27 0.40
C VAL A 123 -19.32 -6.78 0.25
N MET A 124 -20.17 -7.40 -0.58
CA MET A 124 -20.09 -8.83 -0.87
C MET A 124 -18.93 -9.10 -1.84
N GLN A 125 -18.07 -10.06 -1.48
CA GLN A 125 -17.02 -10.56 -2.37
C GLN A 125 -17.44 -11.91 -2.95
N ASP A 126 -17.56 -11.99 -4.27
CA ASP A 126 -17.68 -13.25 -5.00
C ASP A 126 -16.28 -13.75 -5.38
N LYS A 127 -15.74 -14.64 -4.56
CA LYS A 127 -14.40 -15.22 -4.77
C LYS A 127 -14.32 -16.08 -6.03
N LYS A 128 -15.44 -16.65 -6.51
CA LYS A 128 -15.47 -17.51 -7.69
C LYS A 128 -15.28 -16.69 -8.96
N ASN A 129 -15.92 -15.52 -9.03
CA ASN A 129 -15.87 -14.64 -10.18
C ASN A 129 -14.87 -13.50 -9.99
N ASN A 130 -14.14 -13.47 -8.88
CA ASN A 130 -13.22 -12.41 -8.49
C ASN A 130 -13.87 -11.01 -8.64
N SER A 131 -15.03 -10.82 -7.99
CA SER A 131 -15.79 -9.58 -8.09
C SER A 131 -16.29 -9.10 -6.74
N PHE A 132 -16.58 -7.80 -6.66
CA PHE A 132 -17.21 -7.15 -5.53
C PHE A 132 -18.58 -6.64 -5.94
N ILE A 133 -19.57 -6.86 -5.06
CA ILE A 133 -20.96 -6.45 -5.31
C ILE A 133 -21.39 -5.50 -4.20
N ILE A 134 -21.74 -4.28 -4.57
CA ILE A 134 -22.24 -3.23 -3.69
C ILE A 134 -23.76 -3.13 -3.91
N PRO A 135 -24.57 -3.29 -2.84
CA PRO A 135 -26.03 -3.26 -2.98
C PRO A 135 -26.53 -1.86 -3.33
N LYS A 136 -27.65 -1.81 -4.05
CA LYS A 136 -28.37 -0.57 -4.33
C LYS A 136 -28.73 0.17 -3.03
N LYS A 137 -28.60 1.49 -3.06
CA LYS A 137 -28.89 2.38 -1.91
C LYS A 137 -28.01 2.08 -0.68
N ALA A 138 -26.80 1.57 -0.90
CA ALA A 138 -25.82 1.50 0.15
C ALA A 138 -25.60 2.90 0.74
N ALA A 139 -25.38 2.96 2.05
CA ALA A 139 -25.08 4.21 2.75
C ALA A 139 -24.14 3.91 3.90
N TYR A 140 -23.28 4.87 4.21
CA TYR A 140 -22.47 4.80 5.42
C TYR A 140 -23.28 5.29 6.63
N GLU A 141 -23.06 4.64 7.75
CA GLU A 141 -23.54 5.06 9.05
C GLU A 141 -22.54 6.01 9.70
N SER A 142 -23.01 7.11 10.27
CA SER A 142 -22.15 8.00 11.04
C SER A 142 -21.81 7.36 12.38
N LEU A 143 -20.54 7.38 12.74
CA LEU A 143 -20.09 6.92 14.05
C LEU A 143 -18.87 7.74 14.52
N ASP A 144 -18.63 7.76 15.82
CA ASP A 144 -17.37 8.24 16.37
C ASP A 144 -16.33 7.17 16.09
N TYR A 145 -15.24 7.55 15.44
CA TYR A 145 -14.22 6.63 14.98
C TYR A 145 -12.83 7.04 15.43
N ASP A 146 -12.19 6.17 16.19
CA ASP A 146 -10.78 6.33 16.55
C ASP A 146 -9.90 5.79 15.42
N ILE A 147 -9.16 6.68 14.77
CA ILE A 147 -8.25 6.31 13.69
C ILE A 147 -7.05 5.56 14.28
N GLU A 148 -6.78 4.37 13.76
CA GLU A 148 -5.58 3.61 14.13
C GLU A 148 -4.30 4.42 13.83
N PRO A 149 -3.26 4.31 14.68
CA PRO A 149 -1.94 4.81 14.33
C PRO A 149 -1.43 4.22 13.02
N ASP A 150 -0.61 4.96 12.30
CA ASP A 150 0.05 4.48 11.09
C ASP A 150 1.03 3.34 11.43
N VAL A 151 0.67 2.11 11.09
CA VAL A 151 1.46 0.91 11.37
C VAL A 151 2.70 0.87 10.49
N SER A 152 2.65 1.38 9.25
CA SER A 152 3.82 1.47 8.38
C SER A 152 4.91 2.33 9.03
N ALA A 153 4.54 3.49 9.56
CA ALA A 153 5.47 4.34 10.32
C ALA A 153 5.90 3.69 11.65
N ALA A 154 4.99 2.97 12.33
CA ALA A 154 5.32 2.25 13.56
C ALA A 154 6.41 1.20 13.37
N CYS A 155 6.47 0.55 12.21
CA CYS A 155 7.48 -0.45 11.87
C CYS A 155 8.91 0.10 11.95
N TYR A 156 9.13 1.37 11.64
CA TYR A 156 10.44 2.00 11.79
C TYR A 156 10.91 2.02 13.25
N PHE A 157 9.99 2.30 14.18
CA PHE A 157 10.30 2.28 15.62
C PHE A 157 10.52 0.85 16.13
N TYR A 158 9.76 -0.13 15.64
CA TYR A 158 10.00 -1.54 15.97
C TYR A 158 11.35 -2.03 15.43
N ALA A 159 11.75 -1.61 14.22
CA ALA A 159 13.06 -1.93 13.63
C ALA A 159 14.26 -1.40 14.46
N MET A 160 14.07 -0.30 15.20
CA MET A 160 15.09 0.20 16.12
C MET A 160 15.43 -0.79 17.23
N SER A 161 14.48 -1.67 17.61
CA SER A 161 14.70 -2.63 18.70
C SER A 161 15.87 -3.58 18.43
N PRO A 162 15.89 -4.36 17.35
CA PRO A 162 17.03 -5.23 17.04
C PRO A 162 18.28 -4.46 16.68
N LEU A 163 18.18 -3.31 15.99
CA LEU A 163 19.32 -2.53 15.52
C LEU A 163 20.08 -1.83 16.64
N LEU A 164 19.38 -1.27 17.60
CA LEU A 164 19.95 -0.51 18.71
C LEU A 164 20.02 -1.32 20.01
N HIS A 165 19.51 -2.54 19.99
CA HIS A 165 19.40 -3.42 21.16
C HIS A 165 18.64 -2.78 22.33
N VAL A 166 17.51 -2.15 22.02
CA VAL A 166 16.65 -1.46 22.99
C VAL A 166 15.21 -1.96 22.91
N LYS A 167 14.45 -1.84 24.00
CA LYS A 167 13.00 -2.02 24.00
C LYS A 167 12.38 -0.87 23.20
N SER A 168 11.51 -1.20 22.25
CA SER A 168 10.64 -0.23 21.58
C SER A 168 9.18 -0.54 21.86
N LYS A 169 8.33 0.51 21.95
CA LYS A 169 6.89 0.39 22.13
C LYS A 169 6.20 1.48 21.32
N VAL A 170 5.17 1.10 20.57
CA VAL A 170 4.30 2.06 19.89
C VAL A 170 2.90 1.95 20.48
N MET A 171 2.39 3.09 20.96
CA MET A 171 1.10 3.17 21.62
C MET A 171 -0.04 3.07 20.60
N GLY A 172 -1.13 2.38 20.97
CA GLY A 172 -2.34 2.27 20.17
C GLY A 172 -2.23 1.34 18.95
N VAL A 173 -1.07 0.75 18.69
CA VAL A 173 -0.91 -0.30 17.68
C VAL A 173 -1.16 -1.66 18.32
N HIS A 174 -2.01 -2.49 17.70
CA HIS A 174 -2.38 -3.81 18.20
C HIS A 174 -2.31 -4.87 17.09
N GLN A 175 -2.17 -6.14 17.44
CA GLN A 175 -2.09 -7.24 16.46
C GLN A 175 -3.36 -7.42 15.62
N ASN A 176 -4.50 -6.92 16.08
CA ASN A 176 -5.76 -6.92 15.35
C ASN A 176 -5.97 -5.70 14.45
N SER A 177 -4.92 -4.91 14.21
CA SER A 177 -4.96 -3.78 13.27
C SER A 177 -5.49 -4.22 11.90
N LEU A 178 -6.26 -3.35 11.25
CA LEU A 178 -6.68 -3.55 9.85
C LEU A 178 -5.54 -3.36 8.86
N GLN A 179 -4.46 -2.71 9.27
CA GLN A 179 -3.29 -2.42 8.43
C GLN A 179 -2.40 -3.67 8.32
N GLY A 180 -2.22 -4.19 7.09
CA GLY A 180 -1.46 -5.41 6.82
C GLY A 180 -0.01 -5.37 7.30
N ASP A 181 0.55 -4.18 7.44
CA ASP A 181 1.93 -3.95 7.89
C ASP A 181 2.22 -4.48 9.29
N VAL A 182 1.19 -4.73 10.11
CA VAL A 182 1.35 -5.38 11.42
C VAL A 182 2.04 -6.75 11.30
N ALA A 183 1.91 -7.44 10.16
CA ALA A 183 2.59 -8.70 9.88
C ALA A 183 4.13 -8.58 9.85
N PHE A 184 4.68 -7.37 9.72
CA PHE A 184 6.12 -7.15 9.87
C PHE A 184 6.65 -7.52 11.26
N LEU A 185 5.80 -7.51 12.28
CA LEU A 185 6.16 -7.95 13.62
C LEU A 185 6.47 -9.45 13.70
N ASP A 186 5.82 -10.26 12.84
CA ASP A 186 6.13 -11.69 12.75
C ASP A 186 7.53 -11.89 12.13
N VAL A 187 7.88 -11.07 11.14
CA VAL A 187 9.25 -11.06 10.58
C VAL A 187 10.28 -10.71 11.67
N LEU A 188 10.02 -9.69 12.49
CA LEU A 188 10.90 -9.33 13.60
C LEU A 188 10.98 -10.45 14.66
N ALA A 189 9.89 -11.16 14.91
CA ALA A 189 9.88 -12.31 15.81
C ALA A 189 10.76 -13.46 15.28
N ASP A 190 10.65 -13.78 13.99
CA ASP A 190 11.52 -14.76 13.32
C ASP A 190 13.00 -14.34 13.33
N MET A 191 13.26 -13.03 13.24
CA MET A 191 14.60 -12.46 13.37
C MET A 191 15.13 -12.49 14.82
N GLY A 192 14.35 -12.99 15.79
CA GLY A 192 14.76 -13.24 17.16
C GLY A 192 14.24 -12.23 18.18
N CYS A 193 13.44 -11.24 17.77
CA CYS A 193 12.77 -10.31 18.68
C CYS A 193 11.66 -11.01 19.47
N THR A 194 11.31 -10.44 20.63
CA THR A 194 10.12 -10.86 21.38
C THR A 194 9.05 -9.78 21.23
N ILE A 195 7.91 -10.17 20.66
CA ILE A 195 6.77 -9.29 20.45
C ILE A 195 5.71 -9.57 21.52
N SER A 196 5.17 -8.52 22.13
CA SER A 196 4.04 -8.63 23.06
C SER A 196 3.04 -7.50 22.83
N ASP A 197 1.77 -7.88 22.68
CA ASP A 197 0.66 -6.93 22.59
C ASP A 197 0.16 -6.65 24.00
N GLU A 198 0.44 -5.44 24.50
CA GLU A 198 0.04 -4.95 25.81
C GLU A 198 -1.24 -4.10 25.69
N ALA A 199 -1.89 -3.79 26.80
CA ALA A 199 -3.17 -3.07 26.82
C ALA A 199 -3.14 -1.70 26.11
N ASP A 200 -1.97 -1.07 25.99
CA ASP A 200 -1.77 0.26 25.43
C ASP A 200 -0.90 0.28 24.16
N GLY A 201 -0.55 -0.89 23.64
CA GLY A 201 0.20 -1.01 22.37
C GLY A 201 1.25 -2.13 22.36
N ILE A 202 1.81 -2.38 21.20
CA ILE A 202 2.77 -3.47 20.98
C ILE A 202 4.16 -3.07 21.42
N VAL A 203 4.81 -3.99 22.12
CA VAL A 203 6.21 -3.94 22.54
C VAL A 203 7.03 -4.89 21.68
N CYS A 204 8.18 -4.41 21.19
CA CYS A 204 9.23 -5.19 20.58
C CYS A 204 10.48 -5.15 21.46
N MET A 205 10.94 -6.33 21.91
CA MET A 205 12.17 -6.50 22.64
C MET A 205 13.25 -7.07 21.72
N PRO A 206 14.50 -6.61 21.80
CA PRO A 206 15.57 -7.11 20.93
C PRO A 206 15.89 -8.59 21.18
N PRO A 207 16.56 -9.25 20.23
CA PRO A 207 17.04 -10.61 20.41
C PRO A 207 17.94 -10.73 21.65
N LYS A 208 17.69 -11.74 22.51
CA LYS A 208 18.44 -11.92 23.79
C LYS A 208 19.95 -12.05 23.60
N ASN A 209 20.39 -12.62 22.48
CA ASN A 209 21.78 -12.88 22.16
C ASN A 209 22.43 -11.78 21.31
N ALA A 210 21.79 -10.64 21.12
CA ALA A 210 22.20 -9.59 20.19
C ALA A 210 22.42 -10.06 18.73
N HIS A 211 21.92 -11.25 18.37
CA HIS A 211 22.03 -11.79 17.00
C HIS A 211 20.68 -11.67 16.30
N ILE A 212 20.66 -10.87 15.24
CA ILE A 212 19.52 -10.75 14.33
C ILE A 212 19.60 -11.94 13.37
N HIS A 213 18.57 -12.78 13.32
CA HIS A 213 18.55 -13.94 12.44
C HIS A 213 18.25 -13.53 11.00
N GLY A 214 18.99 -14.09 10.03
CA GLY A 214 18.61 -14.01 8.62
C GLY A 214 17.54 -15.02 8.27
N GLY A 215 16.91 -14.85 7.10
CA GLY A 215 15.84 -15.70 6.59
C GLY A 215 15.29 -15.15 5.28
N SER A 216 14.24 -15.76 4.73
CA SER A 216 13.50 -15.24 3.58
C SER A 216 12.04 -15.09 3.92
N TRP A 217 11.45 -13.95 3.53
CA TRP A 217 10.04 -13.62 3.81
C TRP A 217 9.36 -13.08 2.57
N ASP A 218 8.13 -13.52 2.34
CA ASP A 218 7.23 -12.96 1.33
C ASP A 218 6.50 -11.74 1.91
N LEU A 219 6.79 -10.57 1.35
CA LEU A 219 6.20 -9.29 1.74
C LEU A 219 5.08 -8.83 0.79
N SER A 220 4.54 -9.71 -0.03
CA SER A 220 3.51 -9.35 -1.03
C SER A 220 2.27 -8.67 -0.44
N THR A 221 1.95 -8.91 0.82
CA THR A 221 0.80 -8.33 1.53
C THR A 221 1.11 -7.10 2.38
N PHE A 222 2.40 -6.79 2.60
CA PHE A 222 2.89 -5.62 3.35
C PHE A 222 4.22 -5.09 2.77
N SER A 223 4.23 -4.92 1.48
CA SER A 223 5.44 -4.63 0.68
C SER A 223 6.11 -3.28 1.00
N ASP A 224 5.42 -2.35 1.64
CA ASP A 224 6.00 -1.09 2.08
C ASP A 224 7.09 -1.31 3.15
N GLN A 225 7.05 -2.45 3.86
CA GLN A 225 8.08 -2.83 4.82
C GLN A 225 9.35 -3.42 4.19
N ALA A 226 9.41 -3.56 2.86
CA ALA A 226 10.61 -4.00 2.18
C ALA A 226 11.82 -3.09 2.46
N LEU A 227 11.60 -1.77 2.52
CA LEU A 227 12.65 -0.81 2.85
C LEU A 227 13.12 -0.96 4.31
N THR A 228 12.17 -1.17 5.23
CA THR A 228 12.48 -1.38 6.66
C THR A 228 13.28 -2.65 6.87
N LEU A 229 12.87 -3.77 6.24
CA LEU A 229 13.61 -5.04 6.31
C LEU A 229 14.97 -4.93 5.66
N ALA A 230 15.09 -4.24 4.51
CA ALA A 230 16.34 -4.00 3.83
C ALA A 230 17.34 -3.21 4.69
N ALA A 231 16.85 -2.28 5.52
CA ALA A 231 17.71 -1.53 6.45
C ALA A 231 18.22 -2.41 7.61
N ILE A 232 17.48 -3.43 8.03
CA ILE A 232 17.89 -4.37 9.09
C ILE A 232 18.85 -5.45 8.54
N ALA A 233 18.65 -5.88 7.29
CA ALA A 233 19.31 -7.02 6.69
C ALA A 233 20.85 -7.03 6.79
N PRO A 234 21.57 -5.91 6.62
CA PRO A 234 23.03 -5.88 6.73
C PRO A 234 23.58 -6.29 8.12
N PHE A 235 22.74 -6.22 9.16
CA PHE A 235 23.10 -6.50 10.54
C PHE A 235 22.68 -7.91 10.99
N ALA A 236 22.07 -8.69 10.09
CA ALA A 236 21.71 -10.07 10.39
C ALA A 236 22.93 -11.01 10.38
N ASN A 237 22.80 -12.19 11.00
CA ASN A 237 23.86 -13.21 11.05
C ASN A 237 23.92 -14.11 9.80
N ALA A 238 22.91 -14.02 8.93
CA ALA A 238 22.81 -14.76 7.67
C ALA A 238 22.07 -13.90 6.62
N PRO A 239 22.13 -14.26 5.33
CA PRO A 239 21.44 -13.51 4.28
C PRO A 239 19.93 -13.35 4.55
N VAL A 240 19.39 -12.22 4.13
CA VAL A 240 17.96 -11.86 4.21
C VAL A 240 17.40 -11.81 2.80
N GLY A 241 16.37 -12.65 2.53
CA GLY A 241 15.58 -12.63 1.32
C GLY A 241 14.31 -11.80 1.53
N ILE A 242 14.02 -10.90 0.61
CA ILE A 242 12.79 -10.08 0.56
C ILE A 242 12.09 -10.45 -0.74
N GLU A 243 11.00 -11.18 -0.64
CA GLU A 243 10.29 -11.75 -1.79
C GLU A 243 8.90 -11.13 -1.96
N GLY A 244 8.26 -11.35 -3.11
CA GLY A 244 6.90 -10.85 -3.36
C GLY A 244 6.81 -9.36 -3.64
N ILE A 245 7.90 -8.67 -3.98
CA ILE A 245 7.98 -7.21 -4.04
C ILE A 245 8.23 -6.62 -5.43
N SER A 246 8.16 -7.38 -6.52
CA SER A 246 8.44 -6.87 -7.88
C SER A 246 7.64 -5.63 -8.26
N HIS A 247 6.43 -5.49 -7.73
CA HIS A 247 5.52 -4.38 -8.02
C HIS A 247 5.98 -3.04 -7.43
N ILE A 248 6.84 -3.03 -6.38
CA ILE A 248 7.31 -1.76 -5.78
C ILE A 248 8.23 -0.95 -6.71
N ARG A 249 8.61 -1.51 -7.87
CA ARG A 249 9.29 -0.77 -8.95
C ARG A 249 8.41 0.30 -9.59
N LEU A 250 7.09 0.13 -9.52
CA LEU A 250 6.10 1.02 -10.16
C LEU A 250 5.43 1.98 -9.19
N GLN A 251 5.97 2.10 -7.97
CA GLN A 251 5.45 3.02 -6.95
C GLN A 251 6.01 4.45 -7.13
N GLU A 252 6.33 5.16 -6.07
CA GLU A 252 6.83 6.53 -6.10
C GLU A 252 8.17 6.63 -6.85
N CYS A 253 9.03 5.62 -6.69
CA CYS A 253 10.25 5.39 -7.47
C CYS A 253 10.41 3.89 -7.74
N ASP A 254 11.45 3.46 -8.48
CA ASP A 254 11.87 2.05 -8.51
C ASP A 254 12.56 1.72 -7.18
N ARG A 255 11.74 1.32 -6.18
CA ARG A 255 12.19 1.06 -4.81
C ARG A 255 13.19 -0.10 -4.73
N ILE A 256 13.08 -1.10 -5.61
CA ILE A 256 14.07 -2.20 -5.67
C ILE A 256 15.43 -1.66 -6.06
N ASN A 257 15.50 -0.88 -7.14
CA ASN A 257 16.75 -0.23 -7.56
C ASN A 257 17.27 0.74 -6.49
N ALA A 258 16.40 1.48 -5.84
CA ALA A 258 16.77 2.41 -4.77
C ALA A 258 17.41 1.69 -3.56
N ILE A 259 16.86 0.54 -3.15
CA ILE A 259 17.43 -0.30 -2.09
C ILE A 259 18.82 -0.81 -2.53
N GLU A 260 18.92 -1.38 -3.72
CA GLU A 260 20.17 -1.95 -4.24
C GLU A 260 21.28 -0.90 -4.33
N GLU A 261 21.01 0.26 -4.95
CA GLU A 261 21.98 1.36 -5.06
C GLU A 261 22.46 1.83 -3.68
N ASN A 262 21.53 2.18 -2.78
CA ASN A 262 21.91 2.73 -1.48
C ASN A 262 22.67 1.72 -0.62
N LEU A 263 22.27 0.45 -0.60
CA LEU A 263 22.98 -0.58 0.15
C LEU A 263 24.35 -0.89 -0.45
N THR A 264 24.47 -0.90 -1.77
CA THR A 264 25.76 -1.09 -2.46
C THR A 264 26.73 0.06 -2.14
N GLU A 265 26.26 1.30 -2.14
CA GLU A 265 27.05 2.48 -1.72
C GLU A 265 27.54 2.37 -0.26
N LEU A 266 26.71 1.79 0.63
CA LEU A 266 27.06 1.47 2.01
C LEU A 266 28.07 0.31 2.13
N GLY A 267 28.39 -0.37 1.02
CA GLY A 267 29.31 -1.51 0.97
C GLY A 267 28.65 -2.85 1.31
N VAL A 268 27.33 -2.92 1.24
CA VAL A 268 26.53 -4.14 1.44
C VAL A 268 26.37 -4.87 0.11
N ARG A 269 26.53 -6.19 0.12
CA ARG A 269 26.23 -7.02 -1.04
C ARG A 269 24.74 -7.25 -1.15
N VAL A 270 24.19 -6.90 -2.31
CA VAL A 270 22.77 -7.11 -2.67
C VAL A 270 22.74 -7.91 -3.97
N GLU A 271 21.80 -8.81 -4.09
CA GLU A 271 21.52 -9.56 -5.32
C GLU A 271 20.02 -9.44 -5.63
N GLU A 272 19.69 -9.01 -6.84
CA GLU A 272 18.32 -9.10 -7.34
C GLU A 272 17.98 -10.56 -7.63
N ILE A 273 16.80 -11.00 -7.17
CA ILE A 273 16.24 -12.32 -7.43
C ILE A 273 14.93 -12.17 -8.21
N GLU A 274 14.38 -13.27 -8.74
CA GLU A 274 13.22 -13.24 -9.66
C GLU A 274 12.05 -12.37 -9.18
N ASN A 275 11.77 -12.35 -7.87
CA ASN A 275 10.64 -11.61 -7.30
C ASN A 275 11.02 -10.75 -6.09
N GLY A 276 12.23 -10.23 -6.05
CA GLY A 276 12.70 -9.43 -4.91
C GLY A 276 14.20 -9.25 -4.84
N LEU A 277 14.71 -9.21 -3.60
CA LEU A 277 16.11 -8.96 -3.28
C LEU A 277 16.65 -9.96 -2.27
N LYS A 278 17.95 -10.25 -2.38
CA LYS A 278 18.72 -10.97 -1.36
C LYS A 278 19.87 -10.08 -0.88
N ILE A 279 19.86 -9.78 0.41
CA ILE A 279 20.80 -8.87 1.05
C ILE A 279 21.69 -9.68 1.99
N TYR A 280 23.01 -9.46 1.91
CA TYR A 280 23.99 -10.20 2.68
C TYR A 280 24.45 -9.40 3.90
N PRO A 281 24.79 -10.07 5.01
CA PRO A 281 25.40 -9.42 6.16
C PRO A 281 26.64 -8.63 5.78
N ALA A 282 26.84 -7.47 6.42
CA ALA A 282 28.00 -6.64 6.20
C ALA A 282 28.87 -6.58 7.47
N GLU A 283 30.17 -6.88 7.35
CA GLU A 283 31.12 -6.73 8.47
C GLU A 283 31.29 -5.26 8.88
N ARG A 284 31.13 -4.35 7.91
CA ARG A 284 31.31 -2.92 8.12
C ARG A 284 30.45 -2.11 7.14
N ILE A 285 29.67 -1.20 7.66
CA ILE A 285 28.94 -0.19 6.88
C ILE A 285 29.85 1.00 6.59
N LYS A 286 29.93 1.40 5.33
CA LYS A 286 30.70 2.57 4.87
C LYS A 286 29.81 3.81 4.89
N PRO A 287 30.25 4.95 5.43
CA PRO A 287 29.51 6.18 5.30
C PRO A 287 29.33 6.58 3.82
N CYS A 288 28.10 6.89 3.43
CA CYS A 288 27.80 7.41 2.10
C CYS A 288 26.67 8.43 2.16
N LYS A 289 26.37 9.06 1.04
CA LYS A 289 25.20 9.91 0.88
C LYS A 289 24.05 9.07 0.37
N ILE A 290 23.03 8.90 1.20
CA ILE A 290 21.80 8.20 0.83
C ILE A 290 21.00 9.05 -0.17
N LYS A 291 20.51 8.41 -1.24
CA LYS A 291 19.59 9.00 -2.22
C LYS A 291 18.15 8.70 -1.81
N THR A 292 17.31 9.71 -1.79
CA THR A 292 15.88 9.57 -1.42
C THR A 292 14.96 9.37 -2.61
N TYR A 293 15.42 9.68 -3.83
CA TYR A 293 14.66 9.53 -5.09
C TYR A 293 13.36 10.34 -5.14
N ASP A 294 13.24 11.36 -4.29
CA ASP A 294 12.03 12.19 -4.12
C ASP A 294 10.80 11.38 -3.64
N ASP A 295 11.04 10.22 -2.95
CA ASP A 295 10.03 9.37 -2.31
C ASP A 295 9.91 9.69 -0.82
#